data_baf43fa9b45b2d4bd0171f48c4702e65
#
_entry.id   baf43fa9b45b2d4bd0171f48c4702e65
#
_cell.length_a   1.000
_cell.length_b   1.000
_cell.length_c   1.000
_cell.angle_alpha   90.00
_cell.angle_beta   90.00
_cell.angle_gamma   90.00
#
_symmetry.space_group_name_H-M   'P 1'
#
loop_
_entity.id
_entity.type
_entity.pdbx_description
1 polymer ?
#
loop_
_entity_poly.entity_id
_entity_poly.type
_entity_poly.pdbx_seq_one_letter_code
_entity_poly.pdbx_strand_id
1 'polypeptide(L)'
;MKSLLRTTLLLTLLMLGGAGLANAQVKFGTVDMNRVFSEYYKTKDAQAKYADAEIMANKDLNDRVDVLKKSMQDISQINTDLEKPELAKEAKDAKLKDRETKGAAARSLDREITEYRSAKQKTLQDQFLRMRKDIVDDIMKTVNDLVKTKAYDIVFDKSGLSAGAVPVVLYSRDDLDFSQDVITTLNKNAPAAAAKK
;
A
#
# COMPACT_ATOMS: atom_id res chain seq x y z
N MET A 1 -29.14 50.64 -58.67
CA MET A 1 -29.47 50.23 -57.27
C MET A 1 -29.63 48.73 -57.08
N LYS A 2 -30.22 47.96 -57.97
CA LYS A 2 -30.40 46.52 -57.84
C LYS A 2 -29.09 45.68 -57.92
N SER A 3 -28.04 46.16 -58.58
CA SER A 3 -26.74 45.46 -58.67
C SER A 3 -25.88 45.64 -57.39
N LEU A 4 -25.92 46.80 -56.78
CA LEU A 4 -25.21 47.06 -55.48
C LEU A 4 -25.80 46.23 -54.33
N LEU A 5 -27.12 46.03 -54.32
CA LEU A 5 -27.78 45.22 -53.28
C LEU A 5 -27.42 43.71 -53.43
N ARG A 6 -27.18 43.21 -54.63
CA ARG A 6 -26.81 41.81 -54.89
C ARG A 6 -25.32 41.57 -54.52
N THR A 7 -24.44 42.53 -54.75
CA THR A 7 -23.04 42.38 -54.36
C THR A 7 -22.82 42.49 -52.86
N THR A 8 -23.58 43.32 -52.15
CA THR A 8 -23.52 43.37 -50.70
C THR A 8 -24.12 42.11 -50.03
N LEU A 9 -25.18 41.55 -50.60
CA LEU A 9 -25.77 40.29 -50.08
C LEU A 9 -24.84 39.08 -50.28
N LEU A 10 -24.07 39.03 -51.41
CA LEU A 10 -23.07 37.98 -51.64
C LEU A 10 -21.84 38.14 -50.73
N LEU A 11 -21.41 39.35 -50.41
CA LEU A 11 -20.30 39.60 -49.52
C LEU A 11 -20.62 39.24 -48.05
N THR A 12 -21.85 39.49 -47.59
CA THR A 12 -22.30 39.10 -46.23
C THR A 12 -22.48 37.57 -46.09
N LEU A 13 -22.88 36.87 -47.15
CA LEU A 13 -22.99 35.40 -47.11
C LEU A 13 -21.63 34.70 -47.08
N LEU A 14 -20.56 35.33 -47.64
CA LEU A 14 -19.19 34.80 -47.57
C LEU A 14 -18.55 34.97 -46.20
N MET A 15 -18.97 35.96 -45.40
CA MET A 15 -18.48 36.19 -44.04
C MET A 15 -19.16 35.28 -42.99
N LEU A 16 -20.33 34.70 -43.26
CA LEU A 16 -20.99 33.73 -42.36
C LEU A 16 -20.50 32.28 -42.55
N GLY A 17 -19.79 31.96 -43.66
CA GLY A 17 -19.25 30.63 -43.92
C GLY A 17 -17.93 30.32 -43.22
N GLY A 18 -17.34 31.30 -42.52
CA GLY A 18 -16.06 31.16 -41.82
C GLY A 18 -16.15 30.80 -40.34
N ALA A 19 -17.30 30.33 -39.84
CA ALA A 19 -17.37 29.67 -38.54
C ALA A 19 -16.61 28.35 -38.65
N GLY A 20 -15.27 28.41 -38.48
CA GLY A 20 -14.39 27.29 -38.47
C GLY A 20 -14.97 26.22 -37.58
N LEU A 21 -15.11 25.03 -38.12
CA LEU A 21 -15.27 23.81 -37.32
C LEU A 21 -14.10 23.85 -36.33
N ALA A 22 -14.35 24.34 -35.14
CA ALA A 22 -13.42 24.19 -34.03
C ALA A 22 -13.28 22.68 -33.85
N ASN A 23 -12.29 22.09 -34.52
CA ASN A 23 -11.88 20.73 -34.22
C ASN A 23 -11.51 20.74 -32.75
N ALA A 24 -12.41 20.28 -31.90
CA ALA A 24 -12.09 20.04 -30.50
C ALA A 24 -10.98 18.98 -30.48
N GLN A 25 -9.74 19.45 -30.42
CA GLN A 25 -8.59 18.57 -30.34
C GLN A 25 -8.64 17.86 -28.99
N VAL A 26 -8.82 16.53 -29.01
CA VAL A 26 -8.80 15.70 -27.79
C VAL A 26 -7.49 15.92 -27.07
N LYS A 27 -7.57 16.36 -25.81
CA LYS A 27 -6.43 16.66 -24.98
C LYS A 27 -6.06 15.46 -24.11
N PHE A 28 -4.89 14.90 -24.39
CA PHE A 28 -4.34 13.78 -23.64
C PHE A 28 -3.44 14.24 -22.50
N GLY A 29 -3.40 13.48 -21.42
CA GLY A 29 -2.42 13.60 -20.35
C GLY A 29 -1.84 12.24 -19.97
N THR A 30 -0.67 12.23 -19.37
CA THR A 30 -0.07 11.03 -18.77
C THR A 30 0.34 11.29 -17.32
N VAL A 31 0.22 10.26 -16.50
CA VAL A 31 0.66 10.28 -15.10
C VAL A 31 1.43 9.00 -14.80
N ASP A 32 2.52 9.11 -14.06
CA ASP A 32 3.26 7.97 -13.53
C ASP A 32 2.74 7.64 -12.13
N MET A 33 1.79 6.72 -12.05
CA MET A 33 1.17 6.34 -10.79
C MET A 33 2.15 5.73 -9.79
N ASN A 34 3.15 4.98 -10.26
CA ASN A 34 4.18 4.42 -9.38
C ASN A 34 5.05 5.50 -8.75
N ARG A 35 5.48 6.48 -9.56
CA ARG A 35 6.23 7.64 -9.08
C ARG A 35 5.41 8.47 -8.10
N VAL A 36 4.17 8.81 -8.46
CA VAL A 36 3.25 9.57 -7.59
C VAL A 36 3.05 8.85 -6.25
N PHE A 37 2.80 7.54 -6.29
CA PHE A 37 2.63 6.72 -5.09
C PHE A 37 3.88 6.73 -4.20
N SER A 38 5.06 6.55 -4.79
CA SER A 38 6.33 6.49 -4.04
C SER A 38 6.75 7.84 -3.44
N GLU A 39 6.44 8.95 -4.12
CA GLU A 39 6.81 10.31 -3.69
C GLU A 39 5.76 10.98 -2.79
N TYR A 40 4.57 10.38 -2.63
CA TYR A 40 3.55 10.90 -1.73
C TYR A 40 3.96 10.69 -0.26
N TYR A 41 3.95 11.78 0.55
CA TYR A 41 4.41 11.71 1.94
C TYR A 41 3.62 10.69 2.79
N LYS A 42 2.32 10.53 2.54
CA LYS A 42 1.51 9.52 3.26
C LYS A 42 1.94 8.09 2.97
N THR A 43 2.48 7.81 1.80
CA THR A 43 3.04 6.49 1.47
C THR A 43 4.23 6.18 2.35
N LYS A 44 5.16 7.13 2.50
CA LYS A 44 6.35 6.97 3.35
C LYS A 44 5.98 6.80 4.83
N ASP A 45 5.04 7.62 5.32
CA ASP A 45 4.53 7.53 6.69
C ASP A 45 3.83 6.18 6.94
N ALA A 46 3.01 5.73 6.01
CA ALA A 46 2.31 4.46 6.11
C ALA A 46 3.25 3.25 6.03
N GLN A 47 4.29 3.30 5.19
CA GLN A 47 5.33 2.27 5.13
C GLN A 47 6.12 2.19 6.44
N ALA A 48 6.47 3.33 7.04
CA ALA A 48 7.14 3.35 8.34
C ALA A 48 6.26 2.71 9.43
N LYS A 49 4.98 3.10 9.51
CA LYS A 49 4.02 2.51 10.48
C LYS A 49 3.83 1.01 10.28
N TYR A 50 3.80 0.56 9.02
CA TYR A 50 3.69 -0.87 8.72
C TYR A 50 4.95 -1.63 9.16
N ALA A 51 6.14 -1.09 8.89
CA ALA A 51 7.39 -1.68 9.33
C ALA A 51 7.49 -1.76 10.86
N ASP A 52 7.08 -0.70 11.57
CA ASP A 52 7.04 -0.69 13.03
C ASP A 52 6.08 -1.76 13.58
N ALA A 53 4.89 -1.90 12.96
CA ALA A 53 3.93 -2.92 13.36
C ALA A 53 4.44 -4.35 13.11
N GLU A 54 5.18 -4.58 12.03
CA GLU A 54 5.84 -5.85 11.72
C GLU A 54 6.94 -6.17 12.75
N ILE A 55 7.78 -5.19 13.09
CA ILE A 55 8.83 -5.34 14.11
C ILE A 55 8.22 -5.69 15.46
N MET A 56 7.14 -5.01 15.89
CA MET A 56 6.46 -5.29 17.14
C MET A 56 5.84 -6.69 17.15
N ALA A 57 5.18 -7.09 16.06
CA ALA A 57 4.58 -8.43 15.95
C ALA A 57 5.64 -9.54 16.01
N ASN A 58 6.78 -9.35 15.35
CA ASN A 58 7.90 -10.29 15.39
C ASN A 58 8.54 -10.36 16.78
N LYS A 59 8.66 -9.24 17.47
CA LYS A 59 9.15 -9.21 18.85
C LYS A 59 8.23 -10.00 19.78
N ASP A 60 6.93 -9.73 19.76
CA ASP A 60 5.95 -10.45 20.58
C ASP A 60 5.95 -11.96 20.29
N LEU A 61 6.13 -12.33 19.02
CA LEU A 61 6.23 -13.74 18.62
C LEU A 61 7.49 -14.39 19.21
N ASN A 62 8.64 -13.71 19.11
CA ASN A 62 9.91 -14.21 19.65
C ASN A 62 9.86 -14.35 21.18
N ASP A 63 9.29 -13.37 21.88
CA ASP A 63 9.13 -13.43 23.34
C ASP A 63 8.31 -14.68 23.77
N ARG A 64 7.24 -15.01 23.02
CA ARG A 64 6.42 -16.23 23.27
C ARG A 64 7.20 -17.52 22.97
N VAL A 65 7.96 -17.55 21.88
CA VAL A 65 8.81 -18.69 21.48
C VAL A 65 9.89 -18.94 22.54
N ASP A 66 10.49 -17.89 23.10
CA ASP A 66 11.49 -18.02 24.16
C ASP A 66 10.89 -18.59 25.45
N VAL A 67 9.66 -18.19 25.81
CA VAL A 67 8.94 -18.78 26.94
C VAL A 67 8.69 -20.26 26.72
N LEU A 68 8.25 -20.65 25.50
CA LEU A 68 8.03 -22.06 25.15
C LEU A 68 9.33 -22.86 25.24
N LYS A 69 10.42 -22.32 24.67
CA LYS A 69 11.74 -22.96 24.73
C LYS A 69 12.22 -23.20 26.16
N LYS A 70 12.06 -22.20 27.03
CA LYS A 70 12.39 -22.34 28.46
C LYS A 70 11.55 -23.42 29.12
N SER A 71 10.24 -23.44 28.85
CA SER A 71 9.36 -24.48 29.39
C SER A 71 9.75 -25.90 28.96
N MET A 72 10.17 -26.05 27.68
CA MET A 72 10.68 -27.33 27.17
C MET A 72 12.02 -27.74 27.82
N GLN A 73 12.91 -26.79 28.10
CA GLN A 73 14.15 -27.04 28.85
C GLN A 73 13.85 -27.50 30.27
N ASP A 74 12.91 -26.86 30.98
CA ASP A 74 12.48 -27.26 32.32
C ASP A 74 11.93 -28.70 32.33
N ILE A 75 11.11 -29.04 31.33
CA ILE A 75 10.56 -30.40 31.17
C ILE A 75 11.69 -31.43 30.93
N SER A 76 12.66 -31.08 30.11
CA SER A 76 13.85 -31.92 29.86
C SER A 76 14.66 -32.18 31.12
N GLN A 77 14.85 -31.11 31.94
CA GLN A 77 15.52 -31.23 33.23
C GLN A 77 14.77 -32.15 34.19
N ILE A 78 13.42 -32.03 34.27
CA ILE A 78 12.59 -32.91 35.08
C ILE A 78 12.73 -34.38 34.63
N ASN A 79 12.76 -34.66 33.32
CA ASN A 79 12.97 -35.99 32.80
C ASN A 79 14.33 -36.56 33.22
N THR A 80 15.40 -35.78 33.11
CA THR A 80 16.74 -36.17 33.57
C THR A 80 16.75 -36.48 35.11
N ASP A 81 16.05 -35.66 35.89
CA ASP A 81 15.94 -35.90 37.33
C ASP A 81 15.16 -37.19 37.68
N LEU A 82 14.12 -37.51 36.89
CA LEU A 82 13.33 -38.72 37.07
C LEU A 82 14.09 -40.02 36.78
N GLU A 83 15.19 -39.94 36.01
CA GLU A 83 16.08 -41.06 35.68
C GLU A 83 17.04 -41.41 36.84
N LYS A 84 17.16 -40.55 37.84
CA LYS A 84 18.06 -40.77 38.99
C LYS A 84 17.54 -41.91 39.87
N PRO A 85 18.33 -42.98 40.10
CA PRO A 85 17.87 -44.16 40.83
C PRO A 85 17.60 -43.92 42.33
N GLU A 86 18.27 -42.93 42.93
CA GLU A 86 18.14 -42.56 44.34
C GLU A 86 16.94 -41.65 44.67
N LEU A 87 16.08 -41.32 43.69
CA LEU A 87 14.97 -40.43 43.90
C LEU A 87 13.87 -41.10 44.75
N ALA A 88 13.54 -40.51 45.91
CA ALA A 88 12.47 -40.96 46.77
C ALA A 88 11.10 -40.97 46.06
N LYS A 89 10.24 -41.92 46.40
CA LYS A 89 8.95 -42.13 45.73
C LYS A 89 8.09 -40.85 45.71
N GLU A 90 7.97 -40.17 46.82
CA GLU A 90 7.21 -38.93 46.96
C GLU A 90 7.74 -37.81 46.04
N ALA A 91 9.08 -37.69 45.94
CA ALA A 91 9.74 -36.74 45.06
C ALA A 91 9.53 -37.10 43.59
N LYS A 92 9.51 -38.38 43.25
CA LYS A 92 9.22 -38.89 41.91
C LYS A 92 7.78 -38.58 41.50
N ASP A 93 6.82 -38.81 42.37
CA ASP A 93 5.40 -38.53 42.08
C ASP A 93 5.15 -37.02 41.93
N ALA A 94 5.79 -36.18 42.74
CA ALA A 94 5.73 -34.72 42.60
C ALA A 94 6.31 -34.23 41.26
N LYS A 95 7.48 -34.76 40.85
CA LYS A 95 8.10 -34.43 39.58
C LYS A 95 7.30 -34.90 38.35
N LEU A 96 6.65 -36.07 38.46
CA LEU A 96 5.75 -36.56 37.40
C LEU A 96 4.55 -35.63 37.20
N LYS A 97 3.94 -35.15 38.29
CA LYS A 97 2.83 -34.20 38.26
C LYS A 97 3.27 -32.85 37.71
N ASP A 98 4.45 -32.33 38.11
CA ASP A 98 5.00 -31.09 37.60
C ASP A 98 5.27 -31.17 36.08
N ARG A 99 5.89 -32.27 35.63
CA ARG A 99 6.11 -32.57 34.20
C ARG A 99 4.80 -32.56 33.39
N GLU A 100 3.75 -33.21 33.94
CA GLU A 100 2.45 -33.26 33.26
C GLU A 100 1.84 -31.84 33.13
N THR A 101 1.87 -31.07 34.22
CA THR A 101 1.36 -29.69 34.24
C THR A 101 2.12 -28.79 33.26
N LYS A 102 3.45 -28.84 33.32
CA LYS A 102 4.30 -28.06 32.40
C LYS A 102 4.13 -28.51 30.94
N GLY A 103 3.99 -29.81 30.71
CA GLY A 103 3.73 -30.36 29.39
C GLY A 103 2.39 -29.91 28.81
N ALA A 104 1.33 -29.85 29.64
CA ALA A 104 0.04 -29.31 29.21
C ALA A 104 0.13 -27.82 28.88
N ALA A 105 0.80 -27.03 29.74
CA ALA A 105 1.01 -25.59 29.51
C ALA A 105 1.85 -25.32 28.24
N ALA A 106 2.93 -26.08 28.01
CA ALA A 106 3.75 -25.95 26.83
C ALA A 106 2.96 -26.22 25.52
N ARG A 107 2.12 -27.28 25.54
CA ARG A 107 1.24 -27.57 24.38
C ARG A 107 0.20 -26.48 24.15
N SER A 108 -0.32 -25.86 25.20
CA SER A 108 -1.23 -24.70 25.06
C SER A 108 -0.53 -23.51 24.44
N LEU A 109 0.64 -23.18 24.94
CA LEU A 109 1.45 -22.07 24.44
C LEU A 109 1.89 -22.27 22.99
N ASP A 110 2.22 -23.49 22.57
CA ASP A 110 2.55 -23.81 21.18
C ASP A 110 1.37 -23.55 20.23
N ARG A 111 0.15 -23.94 20.65
CA ARG A 111 -1.07 -23.61 19.88
C ARG A 111 -1.30 -22.10 19.83
N GLU A 112 -1.16 -21.40 20.96
CA GLU A 112 -1.31 -19.94 21.02
C GLU A 112 -0.30 -19.22 20.10
N ILE A 113 0.94 -19.68 20.02
CA ILE A 113 1.97 -19.16 19.14
C ILE A 113 1.55 -19.32 17.67
N THR A 114 1.04 -20.49 17.32
CA THR A 114 0.58 -20.79 15.95
C THR A 114 -0.60 -19.90 15.54
N GLU A 115 -1.61 -19.79 16.45
CA GLU A 115 -2.78 -18.93 16.24
C GLU A 115 -2.39 -17.45 16.15
N TYR A 116 -1.52 -16.98 17.06
CA TYR A 116 -1.01 -15.61 17.06
C TYR A 116 -0.31 -15.27 15.76
N ARG A 117 0.60 -16.16 15.28
CA ARG A 117 1.32 -15.98 14.01
C ARG A 117 0.34 -15.80 12.83
N SER A 118 -0.62 -16.71 12.72
CA SER A 118 -1.62 -16.67 11.64
C SER A 118 -2.49 -15.43 11.71
N ALA A 119 -2.98 -15.07 12.90
CA ALA A 119 -3.82 -13.89 13.11
C ALA A 119 -3.06 -12.60 12.81
N LYS A 120 -1.81 -12.48 13.25
CA LYS A 120 -0.97 -11.29 12.99
C LYS A 120 -0.61 -11.16 11.53
N GLN A 121 -0.25 -12.25 10.85
CA GLN A 121 0.02 -12.22 9.40
C GLN A 121 -1.19 -11.71 8.62
N LYS A 122 -2.39 -12.22 8.93
CA LYS A 122 -3.63 -11.75 8.31
C LYS A 122 -3.88 -10.27 8.61
N THR A 123 -3.74 -9.85 9.87
CA THR A 123 -3.95 -8.46 10.28
C THR A 123 -3.02 -7.50 9.53
N LEU A 124 -1.72 -7.83 9.44
CA LEU A 124 -0.73 -7.04 8.73
C LEU A 124 -1.04 -6.96 7.23
N GLN A 125 -1.44 -8.07 6.62
CA GLN A 125 -1.84 -8.09 5.22
C GLN A 125 -3.07 -7.22 4.97
N ASP A 126 -4.09 -7.31 5.81
CA ASP A 126 -5.32 -6.50 5.70
C ASP A 126 -5.02 -5.00 5.92
N GLN A 127 -4.11 -4.67 6.84
CA GLN A 127 -3.65 -3.29 7.06
C GLN A 127 -2.91 -2.75 5.83
N PHE A 128 -2.02 -3.54 5.25
CA PHE A 128 -1.28 -3.16 4.03
C PHE A 128 -2.23 -2.89 2.86
N LEU A 129 -3.20 -3.76 2.63
CA LEU A 129 -4.17 -3.60 1.54
C LEU A 129 -5.05 -2.36 1.73
N ARG A 130 -5.55 -2.12 2.96
CA ARG A 130 -6.33 -0.90 3.27
C ARG A 130 -5.50 0.36 3.07
N MET A 131 -4.30 0.40 3.64
CA MET A 131 -3.37 1.52 3.49
C MET A 131 -3.09 1.84 2.02
N ARG A 132 -2.79 0.80 1.21
CA ARG A 132 -2.56 0.99 -0.23
C ARG A 132 -3.79 1.56 -0.93
N LYS A 133 -4.97 1.02 -0.61
CA LYS A 133 -6.23 1.49 -1.18
C LYS A 133 -6.46 2.97 -0.86
N ASP A 134 -6.35 3.37 0.41
CA ASP A 134 -6.60 4.73 0.86
C ASP A 134 -5.63 5.73 0.18
N ILE A 135 -4.36 5.35 0.01
CA ILE A 135 -3.37 6.16 -0.69
C ILE A 135 -3.72 6.30 -2.18
N VAL A 136 -4.11 5.20 -2.84
CA VAL A 136 -4.52 5.23 -4.25
C VAL A 136 -5.78 6.08 -4.43
N ASP A 137 -6.75 5.99 -3.52
CA ASP A 137 -7.96 6.81 -3.56
C ASP A 137 -7.64 8.32 -3.43
N ASP A 138 -6.73 8.70 -2.53
CA ASP A 138 -6.24 10.09 -2.39
C ASP A 138 -5.57 10.58 -3.69
N ILE A 139 -4.71 9.74 -4.29
CA ILE A 139 -4.02 10.05 -5.54
C ILE A 139 -5.03 10.23 -6.67
N MET A 140 -5.96 9.28 -6.83
CA MET A 140 -6.99 9.33 -7.88
C MET A 140 -7.89 10.55 -7.76
N LYS A 141 -8.24 10.94 -6.53
CA LYS A 141 -8.97 12.19 -6.30
C LYS A 141 -8.19 13.40 -6.82
N THR A 142 -6.91 13.51 -6.47
CA THR A 142 -6.06 14.62 -6.90
C THR A 142 -5.84 14.62 -8.42
N VAL A 143 -5.63 13.45 -9.03
CA VAL A 143 -5.54 13.31 -10.49
C VAL A 143 -6.82 13.81 -11.15
N ASN A 144 -8.00 13.37 -10.68
CA ASN A 144 -9.30 13.79 -11.24
C ASN A 144 -9.55 15.31 -11.11
N ASP A 145 -9.14 15.91 -9.99
CA ASP A 145 -9.27 17.35 -9.79
C ASP A 145 -8.35 18.16 -10.77
N LEU A 146 -7.13 17.67 -10.99
CA LEU A 146 -6.21 18.26 -11.95
C LEU A 146 -6.66 18.02 -13.40
N VAL A 147 -7.22 16.87 -13.73
CA VAL A 147 -7.81 16.57 -15.05
C VAL A 147 -8.88 17.58 -15.40
N LYS A 148 -9.79 17.89 -14.47
CA LYS A 148 -10.83 18.92 -14.67
C LYS A 148 -10.21 20.30 -14.86
N THR A 149 -9.26 20.67 -14.01
CA THR A 149 -8.60 21.99 -14.04
C THR A 149 -7.82 22.21 -15.32
N LYS A 150 -7.13 21.18 -15.81
CA LYS A 150 -6.31 21.23 -17.03
C LYS A 150 -7.10 20.93 -18.30
N ALA A 151 -8.38 20.58 -18.18
CA ALA A 151 -9.28 20.20 -19.27
C ALA A 151 -8.68 19.06 -20.13
N TYR A 152 -8.18 18.00 -19.51
CA TYR A 152 -7.83 16.76 -20.19
C TYR A 152 -9.08 15.94 -20.48
N ASP A 153 -9.15 15.35 -21.68
CA ASP A 153 -10.23 14.46 -22.08
C ASP A 153 -9.92 13.00 -21.69
N ILE A 154 -8.64 12.61 -21.83
CA ILE A 154 -8.16 11.25 -21.51
C ILE A 154 -6.80 11.34 -20.81
N VAL A 155 -6.64 10.52 -19.75
CA VAL A 155 -5.37 10.38 -19.03
C VAL A 155 -4.99 8.91 -18.96
N PHE A 156 -3.71 8.64 -19.24
CA PHE A 156 -3.13 7.30 -19.17
C PHE A 156 -2.11 7.20 -18.03
N ASP A 157 -2.12 6.07 -17.34
CA ASP A 157 -1.02 5.70 -16.46
C ASP A 157 0.15 5.16 -17.28
N LYS A 158 1.26 5.92 -17.33
CA LYS A 158 2.47 5.50 -18.03
C LYS A 158 3.32 4.47 -17.29
N SER A 159 3.04 4.24 -16.01
CA SER A 159 3.72 3.21 -15.21
C SER A 159 3.04 1.85 -15.30
N GLY A 160 1.85 1.76 -15.93
CA GLY A 160 1.07 0.54 -16.02
C GLY A 160 1.72 -0.50 -16.93
N LEU A 161 1.71 -1.76 -16.49
CA LEU A 161 2.19 -2.90 -17.26
C LEU A 161 1.03 -3.79 -17.71
N SER A 162 1.16 -4.33 -18.92
CA SER A 162 0.27 -5.40 -19.41
C SER A 162 0.53 -6.71 -18.68
N ALA A 163 -0.32 -7.71 -18.89
CA ALA A 163 -0.14 -9.07 -18.35
C ALA A 163 1.20 -9.71 -18.75
N GLY A 164 1.80 -9.29 -19.87
CA GLY A 164 3.13 -9.72 -20.32
C GLY A 164 4.29 -8.87 -19.79
N ALA A 165 4.08 -8.03 -18.76
CA ALA A 165 5.07 -7.11 -18.20
C ALA A 165 5.63 -6.08 -19.21
N VAL A 166 4.90 -5.80 -20.28
CA VAL A 166 5.24 -4.75 -21.24
C VAL A 166 4.50 -3.47 -20.86
N PRO A 167 5.15 -2.28 -20.88
CA PRO A 167 4.46 -1.01 -20.62
C PRO A 167 3.23 -0.83 -21.51
N VAL A 168 2.10 -0.41 -20.92
CA VAL A 168 0.87 -0.12 -21.66
C VAL A 168 1.05 1.16 -22.51
N VAL A 169 1.72 2.16 -21.95
CA VAL A 169 2.14 3.36 -22.65
C VAL A 169 3.61 3.21 -23.04
N LEU A 170 3.88 2.89 -24.30
CA LEU A 170 5.24 2.67 -24.79
C LEU A 170 6.04 3.97 -24.92
N TYR A 171 5.36 5.06 -25.23
CA TYR A 171 5.94 6.40 -25.41
C TYR A 171 4.89 7.48 -25.13
N SER A 172 5.29 8.51 -24.45
CA SER A 172 4.57 9.79 -24.37
C SER A 172 5.56 10.94 -24.35
N ARG A 173 5.15 12.09 -24.88
CA ARG A 173 5.96 13.32 -24.78
C ARG A 173 5.94 13.81 -23.33
N ASP A 174 7.02 14.45 -22.90
CA ASP A 174 7.18 14.95 -21.52
C ASP A 174 6.17 16.06 -21.18
N ASP A 175 5.74 16.85 -22.16
CA ASP A 175 4.76 17.92 -21.98
C ASP A 175 3.34 17.41 -21.69
N LEU A 176 3.07 16.12 -21.91
CA LEU A 176 1.83 15.45 -21.54
C LEU A 176 1.86 14.91 -20.10
N ASP A 177 3.03 14.80 -19.49
CA ASP A 177 3.20 14.26 -18.15
C ASP A 177 2.94 15.32 -17.08
N PHE A 178 1.90 15.12 -16.27
CA PHE A 178 1.58 16.01 -15.16
C PHE A 178 1.79 15.35 -13.77
N SER A 179 2.58 14.28 -13.70
CA SER A 179 2.91 13.58 -12.46
C SER A 179 3.46 14.52 -11.38
N GLN A 180 4.33 15.47 -11.79
CA GLN A 180 4.91 16.45 -10.86
C GLN A 180 3.85 17.38 -10.25
N ASP A 181 2.83 17.75 -11.00
CA ASP A 181 1.73 18.58 -10.49
C ASP A 181 0.90 17.81 -9.46
N VAL A 182 0.66 16.51 -9.73
CA VAL A 182 -0.01 15.62 -8.78
C VAL A 182 0.80 15.50 -7.48
N ILE A 183 2.10 15.21 -7.58
CA ILE A 183 3.01 15.08 -6.42
C ILE A 183 3.04 16.37 -5.61
N THR A 184 3.18 17.51 -6.28
CA THR A 184 3.22 18.82 -5.63
C THR A 184 1.91 19.11 -4.89
N THR A 185 0.77 18.79 -5.51
CA THR A 185 -0.55 19.00 -4.92
C THR A 185 -0.78 18.12 -3.72
N LEU A 186 -0.44 16.82 -3.81
CA LEU A 186 -0.56 15.85 -2.72
C LEU A 186 0.32 16.22 -1.52
N ASN A 187 1.53 16.74 -1.78
CA ASN A 187 2.50 17.04 -0.75
C ASN A 187 2.39 18.48 -0.21
N LYS A 188 1.44 19.28 -0.69
CA LYS A 188 1.25 20.68 -0.25
C LYS A 188 1.06 20.81 1.27
N ASN A 189 0.40 19.83 1.88
CA ASN A 189 0.13 19.78 3.32
C ASN A 189 1.03 18.78 4.07
N ALA A 190 2.16 18.37 3.46
CA ALA A 190 3.10 17.48 4.12
C ALA A 190 3.69 18.16 5.37
N PRO A 191 3.82 17.45 6.50
CA PRO A 191 4.53 17.95 7.67
C PRO A 191 5.97 18.36 7.30
N ALA A 192 6.47 19.44 7.91
CA ALA A 192 7.83 19.95 7.63
C ALA A 192 8.96 18.91 7.79
N ALA A 193 8.74 17.88 8.62
CA ALA A 193 9.65 16.75 8.79
C ALA A 193 9.67 15.79 7.57
N ALA A 194 8.61 15.72 6.79
CA ALA A 194 8.52 14.84 5.61
C ALA A 194 9.14 15.49 4.34
N ALA A 195 9.35 16.80 4.34
CA ALA A 195 9.89 17.55 3.19
C ALA A 195 11.44 17.53 3.09
N LYS A 196 12.14 16.92 4.04
CA LYS A 196 13.63 16.96 4.14
C LYS A 196 14.34 15.61 3.92
N LYS A 197 13.68 14.67 3.21
CA LYS A 197 14.36 13.39 2.86
C LYS A 197 14.33 13.14 1.37
#